data_4ff5b9f24b7341d638fc7a268626a926
#
_entry.id   4ff5b9f24b7341d638fc7a268626a926
#
_cell.length_a   1.000
_cell.length_b   1.000
_cell.length_c   1.000
_cell.angle_alpha   90.00
_cell.angle_beta   90.00
_cell.angle_gamma   90.00
#
_symmetry.space_group_name_H-M   'P 1'
#
loop_
_entity.id
_entity.type
_entity.pdbx_description
1 polymer ?
#
loop_
_entity_poly.entity_id
_entity_poly.type
_entity_poly.pdbx_seq_one_letter_code
_entity_poly.pdbx_strand_id
1 'polypeptide(L)'
;MGILLLVCILVAAAGCTGQQGPAPVTPAAPVATPSPSATDMAFNALPKGELNATETADILLLQEEAKFAYDLNAALYGMHTTLPLLQDISNAAKVSMKVDDVILFRYDIPNPEKQKAGIFTNPLLQQMYNNDLNTGLSSAADALRVSAQFTEMNIADLSAAIGRTDNQDLTYIYNHQMAVASNNLRQLSQAMSGYGVVYTPNYITAESYARIIASPMERIPE
;
A
#
# COMPACT_ATOMS: atom_id res chain seq x y z
N MET A 1 54.99 41.16 29.86
CA MET A 1 56.37 40.71 29.67
C MET A 1 56.31 39.22 29.42
N GLY A 2 56.64 38.65 28.31
CA GLY A 2 57.47 38.85 27.22
C GLY A 2 56.97 38.05 26.00
N ILE A 3 57.14 38.68 24.88
CA ILE A 3 56.88 38.22 23.53
C ILE A 3 57.96 37.22 23.13
N LEU A 4 57.58 36.08 22.56
CA LEU A 4 58.52 35.26 21.80
C LEU A 4 57.93 34.99 20.42
N LEU A 5 58.49 35.70 19.43
CA LEU A 5 58.31 35.46 18.00
C LEU A 5 59.05 34.18 17.62
N LEU A 6 58.39 33.26 16.92
CA LEU A 6 59.04 32.20 16.20
C LEU A 6 58.72 32.32 14.71
N VAL A 7 59.73 32.67 13.94
CA VAL A 7 59.74 32.73 12.49
C VAL A 7 59.90 31.30 11.97
N CYS A 8 58.94 30.78 11.20
CA CYS A 8 59.10 29.55 10.43
C CYS A 8 59.11 29.85 8.94
N ILE A 9 60.22 29.41 8.35
CA ILE A 9 60.68 29.58 6.96
C ILE A 9 59.71 28.78 6.03
N LEU A 10 59.21 29.45 4.98
CA LEU A 10 58.55 28.86 3.85
C LEU A 10 59.56 28.12 2.94
N VAL A 11 59.35 26.79 2.79
CA VAL A 11 59.95 26.01 1.71
C VAL A 11 58.86 25.78 0.66
N ALA A 12 59.01 26.42 -0.50
CA ALA A 12 58.14 26.17 -1.65
C ALA A 12 58.60 24.88 -2.36
N ALA A 13 57.79 23.85 -2.30
CA ALA A 13 57.93 22.68 -3.16
C ALA A 13 56.95 22.83 -4.33
N ALA A 14 57.47 22.98 -5.54
CA ALA A 14 56.70 22.93 -6.79
C ALA A 14 56.29 21.48 -7.06
N GLY A 15 55.01 21.18 -6.85
CA GLY A 15 54.41 19.90 -7.20
C GLY A 15 53.69 20.02 -8.56
N CYS A 16 54.07 19.18 -9.52
CA CYS A 16 53.44 19.06 -10.84
C CYS A 16 51.97 18.70 -10.69
N THR A 17 51.08 19.54 -11.21
CA THR A 17 49.67 19.24 -11.35
C THR A 17 49.46 18.28 -12.53
N GLY A 18 49.43 16.98 -12.26
CA GLY A 18 48.89 15.99 -13.20
C GLY A 18 47.40 16.19 -13.33
N GLN A 19 46.95 16.66 -14.49
CA GLN A 19 45.55 16.78 -14.87
C GLN A 19 44.97 15.37 -15.09
N GLN A 20 44.26 14.81 -14.10
CA GLN A 20 43.51 13.59 -14.27
C GLN A 20 42.33 13.90 -15.20
N GLY A 21 42.34 13.30 -16.39
CA GLY A 21 41.22 13.31 -17.30
C GLY A 21 39.98 12.62 -16.65
N PRO A 22 38.77 12.97 -17.10
CA PRO A 22 37.55 12.36 -16.57
C PRO A 22 37.59 10.83 -16.73
N ALA A 23 37.27 10.12 -15.64
CA ALA A 23 37.19 8.68 -15.64
C ALA A 23 36.16 8.19 -16.68
N PRO A 24 36.41 7.07 -17.37
CA PRO A 24 35.48 6.53 -18.34
C PRO A 24 34.14 6.18 -17.62
N VAL A 25 33.03 6.76 -18.12
CA VAL A 25 31.70 6.49 -17.64
C VAL A 25 31.35 5.08 -18.11
N THR A 26 31.39 4.10 -17.22
CA THR A 26 30.89 2.75 -17.51
C THR A 26 29.39 2.86 -17.79
N PRO A 27 28.87 2.38 -18.93
CA PRO A 27 27.43 2.35 -19.17
C PRO A 27 26.74 1.58 -18.05
N ALA A 28 25.70 2.19 -17.46
CA ALA A 28 24.87 1.50 -16.47
C ALA A 28 24.32 0.22 -17.09
N ALA A 29 24.46 -0.91 -16.38
CA ALA A 29 23.86 -2.16 -16.80
C ALA A 29 22.35 -1.96 -17.02
N PRO A 30 21.72 -2.58 -18.03
CA PRO A 30 20.30 -2.46 -18.24
C PRO A 30 19.57 -2.92 -16.97
N VAL A 31 18.70 -2.05 -16.45
CA VAL A 31 17.84 -2.38 -15.32
C VAL A 31 17.00 -3.57 -15.76
N ALA A 32 17.17 -4.71 -15.11
CA ALA A 32 16.37 -5.90 -15.39
C ALA A 32 14.89 -5.55 -15.15
N THR A 33 14.08 -5.71 -16.18
CA THR A 33 12.62 -5.61 -16.03
C THR A 33 12.20 -6.70 -15.05
N PRO A 34 11.46 -6.38 -13.97
CA PRO A 34 11.00 -7.40 -13.03
C PRO A 34 10.16 -8.43 -13.79
N SER A 35 10.39 -9.71 -13.52
CA SER A 35 9.55 -10.79 -14.05
C SER A 35 8.13 -10.61 -13.52
N PRO A 36 7.08 -10.84 -14.34
CA PRO A 36 5.70 -10.76 -13.90
C PRO A 36 5.45 -11.76 -12.77
N SER A 37 4.62 -11.37 -11.79
CA SER A 37 4.19 -12.27 -10.70
C SER A 37 3.31 -13.41 -11.25
N ALA A 38 3.11 -14.47 -10.44
CA ALA A 38 2.19 -15.54 -10.81
C ALA A 38 0.75 -15.02 -10.97
N THR A 39 0.36 -14.04 -10.15
CA THR A 39 -0.93 -13.35 -10.25
C THR A 39 -1.05 -12.59 -11.57
N ASP A 40 -0.01 -11.85 -11.99
CA ASP A 40 -0.02 -11.13 -13.26
C ASP A 40 -0.11 -12.08 -14.46
N MET A 41 0.59 -13.21 -14.40
CA MET A 41 0.54 -14.23 -15.48
C MET A 41 -0.84 -14.87 -15.58
N ALA A 42 -1.44 -15.24 -14.44
CA ALA A 42 -2.77 -15.83 -14.41
C ALA A 42 -3.83 -14.84 -14.90
N PHE A 43 -3.77 -13.58 -14.43
CA PHE A 43 -4.65 -12.51 -14.87
C PHE A 43 -4.55 -12.27 -16.38
N ASN A 44 -3.34 -12.18 -16.92
CA ASN A 44 -3.13 -11.92 -18.35
C ASN A 44 -3.57 -13.09 -19.25
N ALA A 45 -3.69 -14.30 -18.71
CA ALA A 45 -4.21 -15.46 -19.44
C ALA A 45 -5.74 -15.47 -19.55
N LEU A 46 -6.45 -14.68 -18.73
CA LEU A 46 -7.91 -14.58 -18.78
C LEU A 46 -8.38 -13.70 -19.95
N PRO A 47 -9.57 -13.99 -20.53
CA PRO A 47 -10.12 -13.14 -21.57
C PRO A 47 -10.37 -11.73 -21.03
N LYS A 48 -10.03 -10.70 -21.83
CA LYS A 48 -10.41 -9.33 -21.56
C LYS A 48 -11.84 -9.11 -22.02
N GLY A 49 -12.73 -8.74 -21.11
CA GLY A 49 -14.09 -8.31 -21.42
C GLY A 49 -14.20 -6.82 -21.78
N GLU A 50 -15.39 -6.38 -22.11
CA GLU A 50 -15.71 -4.96 -22.20
C GLU A 50 -16.17 -4.45 -20.83
N LEU A 51 -15.73 -3.25 -20.44
CA LEU A 51 -16.16 -2.65 -19.18
C LEU A 51 -17.43 -1.83 -19.37
N ASN A 52 -18.37 -1.99 -18.48
CA ASN A 52 -19.44 -1.03 -18.29
C ASN A 52 -19.02 0.13 -17.35
N ALA A 53 -19.86 1.15 -17.24
CA ALA A 53 -19.56 2.33 -16.43
C ALA A 53 -19.42 2.02 -14.93
N THR A 54 -20.15 1.02 -14.42
CA THR A 54 -20.09 0.62 -13.02
C THR A 54 -18.77 -0.10 -12.72
N GLU A 55 -18.35 -1.03 -13.57
CA GLU A 55 -17.07 -1.72 -13.43
C GLU A 55 -15.89 -0.74 -13.50
N THR A 56 -15.95 0.24 -14.41
CA THR A 56 -14.94 1.30 -14.48
C THR A 56 -14.89 2.11 -13.17
N ALA A 57 -16.04 2.44 -12.59
CA ALA A 57 -16.10 3.15 -11.31
C ALA A 57 -15.58 2.29 -10.15
N ASP A 58 -15.87 0.99 -10.13
CA ASP A 58 -15.37 0.04 -9.12
C ASP A 58 -13.84 -0.08 -9.20
N ILE A 59 -13.26 -0.20 -10.40
CA ILE A 59 -11.79 -0.23 -10.59
C ILE A 59 -11.14 1.03 -10.02
N LEU A 60 -11.68 2.20 -10.34
CA LEU A 60 -11.14 3.49 -9.86
C LEU A 60 -11.27 3.64 -8.33
N LEU A 61 -12.36 3.18 -7.75
CA LEU A 61 -12.58 3.22 -6.31
C LEU A 61 -11.60 2.29 -5.58
N LEU A 62 -11.50 1.03 -6.01
CA LEU A 62 -10.66 0.02 -5.37
C LEU A 62 -9.17 0.38 -5.45
N GLN A 63 -8.72 1.01 -6.54
CA GLN A 63 -7.37 1.56 -6.64
C GLN A 63 -7.10 2.64 -5.58
N GLU A 64 -8.02 3.59 -5.39
CA GLU A 64 -7.85 4.61 -4.35
C GLU A 64 -7.99 4.03 -2.94
N GLU A 65 -8.76 2.95 -2.75
CA GLU A 65 -8.83 2.22 -1.48
C GLU A 65 -7.54 1.48 -1.16
N ALA A 66 -6.90 0.85 -2.15
CA ALA A 66 -5.59 0.23 -1.95
C ALA A 66 -4.55 1.28 -1.50
N LYS A 67 -4.55 2.46 -2.15
CA LYS A 67 -3.72 3.59 -1.70
C LYS A 67 -4.08 4.06 -0.29
N PHE A 68 -5.37 4.15 0.04
CA PHE A 68 -5.82 4.54 1.38
C PHE A 68 -5.28 3.58 2.45
N ALA A 69 -5.42 2.26 2.23
CA ALA A 69 -4.88 1.25 3.13
C ALA A 69 -3.36 1.40 3.31
N TYR A 70 -2.65 1.63 2.20
CA TYR A 70 -1.20 1.86 2.23
C TYR A 70 -0.84 3.09 3.06
N ASP A 71 -1.39 4.24 2.73
CA ASP A 71 -1.05 5.52 3.36
C ASP A 71 -1.47 5.58 4.85
N LEU A 72 -2.68 5.11 5.16
CA LEU A 72 -3.19 5.11 6.54
C LEU A 72 -2.31 4.24 7.43
N ASN A 73 -2.11 2.97 7.04
CA ASN A 73 -1.38 2.04 7.89
C ASN A 73 0.11 2.41 8.00
N ALA A 74 0.73 2.99 6.96
CA ALA A 74 2.08 3.53 7.04
C ALA A 74 2.18 4.68 8.05
N ALA A 75 1.23 5.61 8.02
CA ALA A 75 1.19 6.75 8.95
C ALA A 75 0.94 6.30 10.40
N LEU A 76 0.01 5.36 10.60
CA LEU A 76 -0.30 4.80 11.91
C LEU A 76 0.89 4.02 12.48
N TYR A 77 1.58 3.22 11.66
CA TYR A 77 2.80 2.54 12.08
C TYR A 77 3.90 3.52 12.47
N GLY A 78 4.06 4.63 11.75
CA GLY A 78 5.02 5.69 12.09
C GLY A 78 4.84 6.24 13.51
N MET A 79 3.60 6.26 14.03
CA MET A 79 3.29 6.68 15.40
C MET A 79 3.32 5.49 16.38
N HIS A 80 2.83 4.33 15.98
CA HIS A 80 2.66 3.15 16.82
C HIS A 80 3.61 2.04 16.38
N THR A 81 4.93 2.26 16.46
CA THR A 81 5.98 1.33 15.97
C THR A 81 6.00 -0.03 16.68
N THR A 82 5.29 -0.16 17.79
CA THR A 82 5.07 -1.43 18.50
C THR A 82 4.00 -2.32 17.85
N LEU A 83 3.33 -1.84 16.80
CA LEU A 83 2.32 -2.56 16.03
C LEU A 83 2.83 -2.91 14.62
N PRO A 84 3.76 -3.87 14.46
CA PRO A 84 4.33 -4.23 13.16
C PRO A 84 3.26 -4.68 12.15
N LEU A 85 2.12 -5.21 12.62
CA LEU A 85 0.97 -5.56 11.78
C LEU A 85 0.50 -4.40 10.88
N LEU A 86 0.55 -3.15 11.36
CA LEU A 86 0.17 -2.00 10.53
C LEU A 86 1.14 -1.80 9.34
N GLN A 87 2.44 -2.06 9.56
CA GLN A 87 3.41 -2.04 8.48
C GLN A 87 3.18 -3.19 7.49
N ASP A 88 2.86 -4.38 7.98
CA ASP A 88 2.57 -5.54 7.13
C ASP A 88 1.34 -5.29 6.26
N ILE A 89 0.27 -4.70 6.82
CA ILE A 89 -0.93 -4.31 6.07
C ILE A 89 -0.60 -3.23 5.03
N SER A 90 0.20 -2.22 5.39
CA SER A 90 0.66 -1.21 4.44
C SER A 90 1.43 -1.84 3.28
N ASN A 91 2.35 -2.77 3.57
CA ASN A 91 3.11 -3.47 2.54
C ASN A 91 2.22 -4.33 1.64
N ALA A 92 1.23 -5.03 2.19
CA ALA A 92 0.24 -5.78 1.43
C ALA A 92 -0.59 -4.86 0.52
N ALA A 93 -1.05 -3.72 1.03
CA ALA A 93 -1.77 -2.72 0.25
C ALA A 93 -0.94 -2.15 -0.91
N LYS A 94 0.37 -1.96 -0.70
CA LYS A 94 1.29 -1.57 -1.78
C LYS A 94 1.38 -2.61 -2.89
N VAL A 95 1.25 -3.89 -2.56
CA VAL A 95 1.16 -4.96 -3.58
C VAL A 95 -0.18 -4.88 -4.31
N SER A 96 -1.29 -4.68 -3.60
CA SER A 96 -2.62 -4.49 -4.20
C SER A 96 -2.64 -3.33 -5.19
N MET A 97 -2.06 -2.16 -4.84
CA MET A 97 -1.93 -1.02 -5.76
C MET A 97 -1.24 -1.39 -7.09
N LYS A 98 -0.19 -2.22 -7.04
CA LYS A 98 0.50 -2.68 -8.26
C LYS A 98 -0.37 -3.61 -9.09
N VAL A 99 -1.17 -4.46 -8.44
CA VAL A 99 -2.13 -5.33 -9.11
C VAL A 99 -3.21 -4.49 -9.79
N ASP A 100 -3.68 -3.43 -9.14
CA ASP A 100 -4.64 -2.48 -9.71
C ASP A 100 -4.04 -1.70 -10.90
N ASP A 101 -2.75 -1.35 -10.84
CA ASP A 101 -2.05 -0.73 -11.98
C ASP A 101 -2.08 -1.64 -13.22
N VAL A 102 -2.01 -2.96 -13.04
CA VAL A 102 -2.13 -3.93 -14.16
C VAL A 102 -3.53 -3.90 -14.78
N ILE A 103 -4.58 -3.78 -13.95
CA ILE A 103 -5.97 -3.61 -14.43
C ILE A 103 -6.10 -2.30 -15.20
N LEU A 104 -5.67 -1.18 -14.61
CA LEU A 104 -5.76 0.14 -15.23
C LEU A 104 -5.04 0.15 -16.59
N PHE A 105 -3.84 -0.43 -16.67
CA PHE A 105 -3.08 -0.56 -17.91
C PHE A 105 -3.82 -1.42 -18.94
N ARG A 106 -4.35 -2.60 -18.51
CA ARG A 106 -5.06 -3.52 -19.39
C ARG A 106 -6.28 -2.89 -20.06
N TYR A 107 -6.99 -2.03 -19.33
CA TYR A 107 -8.23 -1.40 -19.79
C TYR A 107 -8.06 0.04 -20.29
N ASP A 108 -6.82 0.53 -20.34
CA ASP A 108 -6.48 1.89 -20.78
C ASP A 108 -7.21 2.96 -19.94
N ILE A 109 -7.27 2.73 -18.63
CA ILE A 109 -7.90 3.64 -17.66
C ILE A 109 -6.79 4.49 -17.00
N PRO A 110 -6.90 5.84 -17.03
CA PRO A 110 -5.95 6.70 -16.32
C PRO A 110 -5.95 6.42 -14.81
N ASN A 111 -4.76 6.23 -14.22
CA ASN A 111 -4.64 6.02 -12.78
C ASN A 111 -5.10 7.28 -12.01
N PRO A 112 -6.10 7.19 -11.10
CA PRO A 112 -6.61 8.31 -10.32
C PRO A 112 -5.67 8.72 -9.18
N GLU A 113 -4.68 7.91 -8.87
CA GLU A 113 -3.80 8.05 -7.71
C GLU A 113 -3.08 9.40 -7.69
N LYS A 114 -3.12 10.06 -6.55
CA LYS A 114 -2.29 11.23 -6.24
C LYS A 114 -0.96 10.79 -5.64
N GLN A 115 0.15 11.35 -6.17
CA GLN A 115 1.50 11.00 -5.72
C GLN A 115 1.79 11.34 -4.25
N LYS A 116 1.07 12.32 -3.69
CA LYS A 116 1.24 12.70 -2.29
C LYS A 116 0.47 11.78 -1.37
N ALA A 117 1.15 11.25 -0.35
CA ALA A 117 0.52 10.44 0.69
C ALA A 117 -0.64 11.20 1.37
N GLY A 118 -1.73 10.49 1.63
CA GLY A 118 -2.93 11.02 2.27
C GLY A 118 -3.77 11.97 1.41
N ILE A 119 -3.50 12.05 0.10
CA ILE A 119 -4.31 12.85 -0.84
C ILE A 119 -4.99 11.91 -1.82
N PHE A 120 -6.31 12.06 -1.93
CA PHE A 120 -7.19 11.23 -2.76
C PHE A 120 -7.98 12.08 -3.75
N THR A 121 -8.33 11.50 -4.89
CA THR A 121 -9.20 12.12 -5.89
C THR A 121 -10.65 12.04 -5.43
N ASN A 122 -11.04 10.91 -4.82
CA ASN A 122 -12.37 10.71 -4.26
C ASN A 122 -12.53 11.54 -2.97
N PRO A 123 -13.46 12.52 -2.92
CA PRO A 123 -13.62 13.41 -1.77
C PRO A 123 -14.13 12.67 -0.51
N LEU A 124 -14.87 11.57 -0.66
CA LEU A 124 -15.34 10.79 0.49
C LEU A 124 -14.17 10.03 1.13
N LEU A 125 -13.29 9.41 0.31
CA LEU A 125 -12.06 8.79 0.81
C LEU A 125 -11.13 9.82 1.45
N GLN A 126 -11.02 11.04 0.87
CA GLN A 126 -10.24 12.11 1.49
C GLN A 126 -10.76 12.48 2.88
N GLN A 127 -12.08 12.65 3.01
CA GLN A 127 -12.68 12.98 4.31
C GLN A 127 -12.48 11.85 5.32
N MET A 128 -12.69 10.60 4.90
CA MET A 128 -12.53 9.43 5.74
C MET A 128 -11.08 9.30 6.21
N TYR A 129 -10.10 9.43 5.29
CA TYR A 129 -8.68 9.38 5.64
C TYR A 129 -8.31 10.38 6.73
N ASN A 130 -8.76 11.62 6.60
CA ASN A 130 -8.46 12.67 7.58
C ASN A 130 -9.03 12.31 8.98
N ASN A 131 -10.25 11.76 9.02
CA ASN A 131 -10.90 11.35 10.27
C ASN A 131 -10.23 10.14 10.91
N ASP A 132 -9.96 9.12 10.10
CA ASP A 132 -9.37 7.85 10.56
C ASP A 132 -7.93 8.05 11.00
N LEU A 133 -7.14 8.85 10.27
CA LEU A 133 -5.78 9.20 10.67
C LEU A 133 -5.81 9.93 12.02
N ASN A 134 -6.64 10.97 12.16
CA ASN A 134 -6.73 11.73 13.40
C ASN A 134 -7.16 10.83 14.59
N THR A 135 -8.10 9.91 14.37
CA THR A 135 -8.55 8.96 15.40
C THR A 135 -7.45 7.96 15.73
N GLY A 136 -6.86 7.34 14.71
CA GLY A 136 -5.87 6.28 14.88
C GLY A 136 -4.55 6.74 15.50
N LEU A 137 -4.19 8.03 15.37
CA LEU A 137 -3.02 8.59 16.03
C LEU A 137 -3.17 8.71 17.55
N SER A 138 -4.40 8.63 18.09
CA SER A 138 -4.68 8.84 19.50
C SER A 138 -4.21 7.70 20.40
N SER A 139 -4.32 6.45 19.95
CA SER A 139 -3.86 5.27 20.69
C SER A 139 -3.62 4.06 19.78
N ALA A 140 -2.83 3.09 20.26
CA ALA A 140 -2.63 1.80 19.60
C ALA A 140 -3.96 1.05 19.35
N ALA A 141 -4.88 1.11 20.31
CA ALA A 141 -6.21 0.51 20.19
C ALA A 141 -7.05 1.19 19.09
N ASP A 142 -6.98 2.53 18.98
CA ASP A 142 -7.67 3.28 17.96
C ASP A 142 -7.04 3.06 16.58
N ALA A 143 -5.71 2.97 16.50
CA ALA A 143 -5.01 2.63 15.27
C ALA A 143 -5.49 1.27 14.69
N LEU A 144 -5.56 0.25 15.54
CA LEU A 144 -6.08 -1.06 15.14
C LEU A 144 -7.55 -1.00 14.73
N ARG A 145 -8.37 -0.21 15.45
CA ARG A 145 -9.81 -0.08 15.16
C ARG A 145 -10.06 0.58 13.82
N VAL A 146 -9.42 1.72 13.51
CA VAL A 146 -9.63 2.40 12.23
C VAL A 146 -9.08 1.58 11.05
N SER A 147 -7.95 0.89 11.23
CA SER A 147 -7.43 -0.05 10.23
C SER A 147 -8.42 -1.19 9.96
N ALA A 148 -9.06 -1.74 11.01
CA ALA A 148 -10.06 -2.78 10.86
C ALA A 148 -11.33 -2.26 10.18
N GLN A 149 -11.81 -1.07 10.53
CA GLN A 149 -12.99 -0.45 9.90
C GLN A 149 -12.77 -0.21 8.42
N PHE A 150 -11.61 0.31 8.02
CA PHE A 150 -11.29 0.49 6.61
C PHE A 150 -11.20 -0.86 5.88
N THR A 151 -10.51 -1.84 6.47
CA THR A 151 -10.40 -3.19 5.88
C THR A 151 -11.79 -3.84 5.69
N GLU A 152 -12.68 -3.65 6.63
CA GLU A 152 -14.07 -4.13 6.55
C GLU A 152 -14.85 -3.45 5.42
N MET A 153 -14.69 -2.13 5.25
CA MET A 153 -15.30 -1.39 4.15
C MET A 153 -14.79 -1.90 2.79
N ASN A 154 -13.49 -2.05 2.64
CA ASN A 154 -12.89 -2.59 1.41
C ASN A 154 -13.40 -4.00 1.09
N ILE A 155 -13.62 -4.87 2.09
CA ILE A 155 -14.27 -6.19 1.92
C ILE A 155 -15.71 -6.03 1.38
N ALA A 156 -16.47 -5.07 1.89
CA ALA A 156 -17.84 -4.82 1.44
C ALA A 156 -17.85 -4.34 -0.02
N ASP A 157 -16.96 -3.42 -0.38
CA ASP A 157 -16.86 -2.86 -1.73
C ASP A 157 -16.36 -3.90 -2.74
N LEU A 158 -15.34 -4.71 -2.39
CA LEU A 158 -14.90 -5.87 -3.17
C LEU A 158 -16.04 -6.88 -3.39
N SER A 159 -16.82 -7.20 -2.34
CA SER A 159 -17.95 -8.12 -2.45
C SER A 159 -19.01 -7.58 -3.40
N ALA A 160 -19.28 -6.28 -3.34
CA ALA A 160 -20.23 -5.63 -4.23
C ALA A 160 -19.72 -5.59 -5.68
N ALA A 161 -18.43 -5.30 -5.90
CA ALA A 161 -17.79 -5.28 -7.22
C ALA A 161 -17.82 -6.69 -7.86
N ILE A 162 -17.48 -7.75 -7.10
CA ILE A 162 -17.59 -9.14 -7.55
C ILE A 162 -19.03 -9.48 -7.97
N GLY A 163 -20.02 -9.02 -7.21
CA GLY A 163 -21.43 -9.27 -7.53
C GLY A 163 -21.96 -8.51 -8.74
N ARG A 164 -21.25 -7.48 -9.22
CA ARG A 164 -21.68 -6.63 -10.35
C ARG A 164 -20.96 -6.96 -11.65
N THR A 165 -19.78 -7.58 -11.59
CA THR A 165 -19.01 -7.90 -12.80
C THR A 165 -19.33 -9.28 -13.35
N ASP A 166 -19.34 -9.41 -14.68
CA ASP A 166 -19.33 -10.67 -15.41
C ASP A 166 -17.94 -10.92 -16.08
N ASN A 167 -17.00 -9.98 -15.91
CA ASN A 167 -15.64 -10.12 -16.41
C ASN A 167 -14.80 -11.07 -15.54
N GLN A 168 -14.28 -12.14 -16.14
CA GLN A 168 -13.52 -13.17 -15.43
C GLN A 168 -12.21 -12.66 -14.86
N ASP A 169 -11.54 -11.76 -15.57
CA ASP A 169 -10.29 -11.14 -15.12
C ASP A 169 -10.50 -10.22 -13.92
N LEU A 170 -11.56 -9.40 -13.91
CA LEU A 170 -11.92 -8.59 -12.73
C LEU A 170 -12.30 -9.48 -11.54
N THR A 171 -13.14 -10.50 -11.77
CA THR A 171 -13.52 -11.46 -10.73
C THR A 171 -12.29 -12.12 -10.11
N TYR A 172 -11.29 -12.50 -10.92
CA TYR A 172 -10.05 -13.10 -10.44
C TYR A 172 -9.28 -12.16 -9.51
N ILE A 173 -9.07 -10.91 -9.92
CA ILE A 173 -8.31 -9.93 -9.13
C ILE A 173 -9.07 -9.53 -7.86
N TYR A 174 -10.37 -9.28 -7.94
CA TYR A 174 -11.16 -8.93 -6.77
C TYR A 174 -11.20 -10.06 -5.73
N ASN A 175 -11.27 -11.33 -6.16
CA ASN A 175 -11.15 -12.46 -5.23
C ASN A 175 -9.76 -12.54 -4.59
N HIS A 176 -8.69 -12.24 -5.33
CA HIS A 176 -7.34 -12.17 -4.77
C HIS A 176 -7.24 -11.07 -3.69
N GLN A 177 -7.73 -9.86 -4.00
CA GLN A 177 -7.76 -8.76 -3.04
C GLN A 177 -8.67 -9.04 -1.83
N MET A 178 -9.81 -9.71 -2.04
CA MET A 178 -10.71 -10.18 -0.98
C MET A 178 -9.99 -11.11 0.00
N ALA A 179 -9.16 -12.03 -0.50
CA ALA A 179 -8.37 -12.92 0.34
C ALA A 179 -7.34 -12.15 1.19
N VAL A 180 -6.66 -11.15 0.59
CA VAL A 180 -5.73 -10.26 1.30
C VAL A 180 -6.46 -9.49 2.41
N ALA A 181 -7.57 -8.83 2.07
CA ALA A 181 -8.36 -8.04 3.02
C ALA A 181 -8.94 -8.91 4.16
N SER A 182 -9.43 -10.11 3.84
CA SER A 182 -9.91 -11.07 4.84
C SER A 182 -8.80 -11.51 5.80
N ASN A 183 -7.60 -11.76 5.28
CA ASN A 183 -6.42 -12.10 6.10
C ASN A 183 -6.04 -10.93 7.03
N ASN A 184 -6.05 -9.71 6.52
CA ASN A 184 -5.78 -8.51 7.30
C ASN A 184 -6.81 -8.34 8.43
N LEU A 185 -8.10 -8.52 8.14
CA LEU A 185 -9.17 -8.39 9.15
C LEU A 185 -9.04 -9.43 10.27
N ARG A 186 -8.64 -10.69 9.94
CA ARG A 186 -8.35 -11.73 10.95
C ARG A 186 -7.23 -11.31 11.89
N GLN A 187 -6.12 -10.83 11.34
CA GLN A 187 -4.96 -10.39 12.12
C GLN A 187 -5.29 -9.16 12.98
N LEU A 188 -6.03 -8.19 12.41
CA LEU A 188 -6.48 -7.00 13.15
C LEU A 188 -7.44 -7.38 14.29
N SER A 189 -8.38 -8.30 14.05
CA SER A 189 -9.28 -8.82 15.09
C SER A 189 -8.51 -9.46 16.23
N GLN A 190 -7.51 -10.29 15.92
CA GLN A 190 -6.67 -10.91 16.93
C GLN A 190 -5.85 -9.87 17.70
N ALA A 191 -5.25 -8.89 17.02
CA ALA A 191 -4.48 -7.83 17.65
C ALA A 191 -5.37 -6.98 18.56
N MET A 192 -6.54 -6.56 18.11
CA MET A 192 -7.52 -5.80 18.90
C MET A 192 -7.91 -6.52 20.18
N SER A 193 -8.13 -7.84 20.11
CA SER A 193 -8.42 -8.67 21.30
C SER A 193 -7.30 -8.57 22.35
N GLY A 194 -6.02 -8.54 21.92
CA GLY A 194 -4.87 -8.35 22.80
C GLY A 194 -4.85 -6.98 23.51
N TYR A 195 -5.53 -5.97 22.97
CA TYR A 195 -5.70 -4.65 23.56
C TYR A 195 -7.04 -4.48 24.31
N GLY A 196 -7.81 -5.56 24.46
CA GLY A 196 -9.13 -5.51 25.10
C GLY A 196 -10.19 -4.74 24.30
N VAL A 197 -9.97 -4.55 23.00
CA VAL A 197 -10.92 -3.87 22.11
C VAL A 197 -12.02 -4.84 21.70
N VAL A 198 -13.26 -4.49 22.02
CA VAL A 198 -14.44 -5.16 21.45
C VAL A 198 -14.78 -4.46 20.14
N TYR A 199 -14.69 -5.20 19.03
CA TYR A 199 -14.99 -4.67 17.70
C TYR A 199 -16.39 -5.09 17.26
N THR A 200 -17.17 -4.13 16.78
CA THR A 200 -18.47 -4.34 16.16
C THR A 200 -18.37 -3.93 14.69
N PRO A 201 -18.65 -4.83 13.75
CA PRO A 201 -18.62 -4.51 12.32
C PRO A 201 -19.68 -3.49 11.93
N ASN A 202 -19.34 -2.60 10.98
CA ASN A 202 -20.21 -1.54 10.50
C ASN A 202 -20.57 -1.67 9.00
N TYR A 203 -19.72 -2.30 8.21
CA TYR A 203 -19.86 -2.37 6.75
C TYR A 203 -20.27 -3.74 6.25
N ILE A 204 -19.93 -4.80 7.00
CA ILE A 204 -20.40 -6.17 6.74
C ILE A 204 -21.29 -6.65 7.89
N THR A 205 -22.04 -7.71 7.67
CA THR A 205 -22.89 -8.27 8.73
C THR A 205 -22.04 -8.90 9.83
N ALA A 206 -22.56 -8.92 11.07
CA ALA A 206 -21.90 -9.61 12.19
C ALA A 206 -21.62 -11.09 11.88
N GLU A 207 -22.50 -11.76 11.12
CA GLU A 207 -22.32 -13.14 10.67
C GLU A 207 -21.13 -13.25 9.70
N SER A 208 -21.02 -12.34 8.71
CA SER A 208 -19.91 -12.32 7.76
C SER A 208 -18.59 -12.05 8.46
N TYR A 209 -18.54 -11.08 9.38
CA TYR A 209 -17.37 -10.82 10.21
C TYR A 209 -16.96 -12.06 11.01
N ALA A 210 -17.91 -12.68 11.74
CA ALA A 210 -17.63 -13.87 12.54
C ALA A 210 -17.09 -15.03 11.68
N ARG A 211 -17.64 -15.22 10.47
CA ARG A 211 -17.16 -16.22 9.51
C ARG A 211 -15.72 -15.93 9.05
N ILE A 212 -15.41 -14.68 8.72
CA ILE A 212 -14.06 -14.29 8.31
C ILE A 212 -13.05 -14.56 9.42
N ILE A 213 -13.30 -14.08 10.63
CA ILE A 213 -12.33 -14.20 11.72
C ILE A 213 -12.17 -15.64 12.23
N ALA A 214 -13.16 -16.49 12.05
CA ALA A 214 -13.10 -17.92 12.42
C ALA A 214 -12.43 -18.81 11.35
N SER A 215 -12.26 -18.30 10.12
CA SER A 215 -11.65 -19.05 9.02
C SER A 215 -10.13 -19.04 9.12
N PRO A 216 -9.44 -20.09 8.62
CA PRO A 216 -7.98 -20.07 8.52
C PRO A 216 -7.51 -18.98 7.54
N MET A 217 -6.22 -18.62 7.65
CA MET A 217 -5.58 -17.71 6.68
C MET A 217 -5.69 -18.28 5.26
N GLU A 218 -6.09 -17.43 4.34
CA GLU A 218 -6.19 -17.80 2.93
C GLU A 218 -4.81 -17.77 2.28
N ARG A 219 -4.54 -18.74 1.42
CA ARG A 219 -3.32 -18.74 0.61
C ARG A 219 -3.49 -17.71 -0.51
N ILE A 220 -2.56 -16.77 -0.57
CA ILE A 220 -2.49 -15.78 -1.64
C ILE A 220 -1.38 -16.22 -2.59
N PRO A 221 -1.66 -16.44 -3.88
CA PRO A 221 -0.62 -16.72 -4.89
C PRO A 221 0.30 -15.50 -5.04
N GLU A 222 1.62 -15.77 -5.09
CA GLU A 222 2.63 -14.72 -5.31
C GLU A 222 2.72 -14.34 -6.79
#